data_efaa74b44214ca429fec68a1c3ca44e9
#
_entry.id   efaa74b44214ca429fec68a1c3ca44e9
#
_cell.length_a   1.000
_cell.length_b   1.000
_cell.length_c   1.000
_cell.angle_alpha   90.00
_cell.angle_beta   90.00
_cell.angle_gamma   90.00
#
_symmetry.space_group_name_H-M   'P 1'
#
loop_
_entity.id
_entity.type
_entity.pdbx_description
1 polymer ?
#
loop_
_entity_poly.entity_id
_entity_poly.type
_entity_poly.pdbx_seq_one_letter_code
_entity_poly.pdbx_strand_id
1 'polypeptide(L)'
;MSVIDKDEKIAYIGNVGDSRTYLINDNYIKQITDDHTFVQELVKKGEITNAEARKHSERNVITRAIGSESDIVIDIFEIELKDNDKLLLCSDGLTNHITDNDMLYYVSKFGINCVDMLINLANENGGTDNITVIIIDTADRGEINDR
;
A
#
# COMPACT_ATOMS: atom_id res chain seq x y z
N MET A 1 1.06 6.88 -6.70
CA MET A 1 1.33 8.31 -6.36
C MET A 1 0.31 8.76 -5.33
N SER A 2 0.70 9.52 -4.31
CA SER A 2 -0.27 10.16 -3.42
C SER A 2 0.02 11.66 -3.28
N VAL A 3 -1.04 12.44 -3.15
CA VAL A 3 -1.00 13.89 -2.88
C VAL A 3 -1.90 14.14 -1.68
N ILE A 4 -1.42 14.89 -0.70
CA ILE A 4 -2.15 15.17 0.54
C ILE A 4 -2.46 16.67 0.58
N ASP A 5 -3.74 17.00 0.64
CA ASP A 5 -4.21 18.31 1.02
C ASP A 5 -4.30 18.38 2.55
N LYS A 6 -3.40 19.17 3.15
CA LYS A 6 -3.31 19.28 4.60
C LYS A 6 -4.42 20.13 5.20
N ASP A 7 -4.91 21.12 4.45
CA ASP A 7 -5.93 22.04 4.94
C ASP A 7 -7.30 21.33 5.01
N GLU A 8 -7.60 20.51 4.00
CA GLU A 8 -8.84 19.74 3.94
C GLU A 8 -8.71 18.34 4.57
N LYS A 9 -7.50 17.91 4.95
CA LYS A 9 -7.19 16.56 5.44
C LYS A 9 -7.66 15.47 4.48
N ILE A 10 -7.41 15.67 3.19
CA ILE A 10 -7.76 14.72 2.14
C ILE A 10 -6.49 14.20 1.48
N ALA A 11 -6.44 12.90 1.21
CA ALA A 11 -5.42 12.29 0.38
C ALA A 11 -6.02 11.79 -0.94
N TYR A 12 -5.38 12.16 -2.05
CA TYR A 12 -5.66 11.67 -3.38
C TYR A 12 -4.60 10.64 -3.77
N ILE A 13 -5.02 9.45 -4.17
CA ILE A 13 -4.13 8.34 -4.50
C ILE A 13 -4.41 7.88 -5.92
N GLY A 14 -3.39 7.98 -6.78
CA GLY A 14 -3.43 7.43 -8.14
C GLY A 14 -2.67 6.12 -8.21
N ASN A 15 -3.29 5.06 -8.75
CA ASN A 15 -2.70 3.73 -8.87
C ASN A 15 -2.80 3.15 -10.27
N VAL A 16 -1.70 2.53 -10.71
CA VAL A 16 -1.60 1.65 -11.88
C VAL A 16 -0.62 0.53 -11.52
N GLY A 17 -1.05 -0.72 -11.62
CA GLY A 17 -0.24 -1.88 -11.24
C GLY A 17 -0.70 -2.50 -9.93
N ASP A 18 0.20 -3.24 -9.29
CA ASP A 18 -0.02 -4.03 -8.08
C ASP A 18 0.72 -3.50 -6.84
N SER A 19 1.42 -2.38 -6.97
CA SER A 19 1.88 -1.62 -5.82
C SER A 19 0.69 -1.09 -5.02
N ARG A 20 0.78 -1.12 -3.70
CA ARG A 20 -0.35 -0.84 -2.83
C ARG A 20 -0.17 0.40 -2.00
N THR A 21 -1.29 1.03 -1.67
CA THR A 21 -1.37 2.05 -0.63
C THR A 21 -2.33 1.58 0.46
N TYR A 22 -1.87 1.66 1.70
CA TYR A 22 -2.65 1.35 2.88
C TYR A 22 -2.88 2.60 3.71
N LEU A 23 -4.08 2.70 4.28
CA LEU A 23 -4.37 3.61 5.39
C LEU A 23 -4.21 2.83 6.70
N ILE A 24 -3.36 3.31 7.58
CA ILE A 24 -3.03 2.65 8.84
C ILE A 24 -3.19 3.64 9.99
N ASN A 25 -3.84 3.17 11.04
CA ASN A 25 -3.91 3.88 12.30
C ASN A 25 -3.69 2.87 13.44
N ASP A 26 -3.67 3.29 14.69
CA ASP A 26 -3.31 2.42 15.82
C ASP A 26 -4.21 1.18 15.96
N ASN A 27 -5.41 1.19 15.37
CA ASN A 27 -6.43 0.15 15.55
C ASN A 27 -6.78 -0.62 14.27
N TYR A 28 -6.39 -0.13 13.09
CA TYR A 28 -6.76 -0.79 11.84
C TYR A 28 -5.74 -0.53 10.73
N ILE A 29 -5.76 -1.43 9.77
CA ILE A 29 -5.12 -1.30 8.46
C ILE A 29 -6.18 -1.56 7.38
N LYS A 30 -6.17 -0.73 6.34
CA LYS A 30 -7.06 -0.87 5.19
C LYS A 30 -6.28 -0.63 3.91
N GLN A 31 -6.26 -1.61 3.02
CA GLN A 31 -5.78 -1.39 1.65
C GLN A 31 -6.75 -0.43 0.94
N ILE A 32 -6.22 0.62 0.35
CA ILE A 32 -6.99 1.65 -0.38
C ILE A 32 -7.02 1.33 -1.87
N THR A 33 -5.88 0.93 -2.43
CA THR A 33 -5.75 0.62 -3.85
C THR A 33 -6.21 -0.80 -4.15
N ASP A 34 -6.72 -1.01 -5.35
CA ASP A 34 -6.98 -2.34 -5.90
C ASP A 34 -5.83 -2.75 -6.80
N ASP A 35 -5.36 -3.99 -6.66
CA ASP A 35 -4.30 -4.51 -7.51
C ASP A 35 -4.81 -4.74 -8.94
N HIS A 36 -4.05 -4.30 -9.94
CA HIS A 36 -4.31 -4.62 -11.33
C HIS A 36 -3.65 -5.95 -11.70
N THR A 37 -4.16 -7.04 -11.13
CA THR A 37 -3.70 -8.39 -11.37
C THR A 37 -4.84 -9.29 -11.85
N PHE A 38 -4.49 -10.34 -12.59
CA PHE A 38 -5.45 -11.33 -13.08
C PHE A 38 -6.26 -11.95 -11.92
N VAL A 39 -5.61 -12.29 -10.82
CA VAL A 39 -6.30 -12.89 -9.68
C VAL A 39 -7.25 -11.91 -8.99
N GLN A 40 -6.93 -10.62 -8.96
CA GLN A 40 -7.83 -9.62 -8.40
C GLN A 40 -9.08 -9.44 -9.26
N GLU A 41 -8.96 -9.59 -10.57
CA GLU A 41 -10.14 -9.59 -11.46
C GLU A 41 -11.04 -10.80 -11.19
N LEU A 42 -10.47 -11.99 -10.94
CA LEU A 42 -11.24 -13.17 -10.57
C LEU A 42 -11.95 -12.99 -9.21
N VAL A 43 -11.28 -12.36 -8.23
CA VAL A 43 -11.90 -12.02 -6.93
C VAL A 43 -13.08 -11.05 -7.13
N LYS A 44 -12.89 -9.99 -7.93
CA LYS A 44 -13.97 -9.01 -8.23
C LYS A 44 -15.18 -9.65 -8.93
N LYS A 45 -14.95 -10.68 -9.75
CA LYS A 45 -16.03 -11.45 -10.40
C LYS A 45 -16.67 -12.50 -9.47
N GLY A 46 -16.10 -12.71 -8.28
CA GLY A 46 -16.56 -13.71 -7.31
C GLY A 46 -16.21 -15.14 -7.71
N GLU A 47 -15.27 -15.34 -8.63
CA GLU A 47 -14.81 -16.65 -9.10
C GLU A 47 -13.88 -17.34 -8.10
N ILE A 48 -13.06 -16.54 -7.39
CA ILE A 48 -12.18 -17.01 -6.32
C ILE A 48 -12.25 -16.08 -5.11
N THR A 49 -11.86 -16.57 -3.94
CA THR A 49 -11.71 -15.77 -2.72
C THR A 49 -10.32 -15.10 -2.66
N ASN A 50 -10.16 -14.08 -1.82
CA ASN A 50 -8.85 -13.47 -1.55
C ASN A 50 -7.81 -14.49 -1.04
N ALA A 51 -8.24 -15.50 -0.27
CA ALA A 51 -7.35 -16.55 0.23
C ALA A 51 -6.84 -17.47 -0.88
N GLU A 52 -7.67 -17.76 -1.88
CA GLU A 52 -7.30 -18.52 -3.07
C GLU A 52 -6.40 -17.71 -4.00
N ALA A 53 -6.70 -16.41 -4.19
CA ALA A 53 -5.88 -15.49 -4.99
C ALA A 53 -4.42 -15.47 -4.53
N ARG A 54 -4.18 -15.42 -3.23
CA ARG A 54 -2.82 -15.44 -2.64
C ARG A 54 -2.01 -16.69 -2.98
N LYS A 55 -2.67 -17.81 -3.28
CA LYS A 55 -2.05 -19.12 -3.58
C LYS A 55 -2.12 -19.47 -5.06
N HIS A 56 -2.73 -18.63 -5.88
CA HIS A 56 -2.94 -18.90 -7.29
C HIS A 56 -1.61 -18.91 -8.07
N SER A 57 -1.47 -19.77 -9.06
CA SER A 57 -0.26 -19.88 -9.90
C SER A 57 0.04 -18.59 -10.67
N GLU A 58 -1.02 -17.86 -11.05
CA GLU A 58 -0.94 -16.61 -11.82
C GLU A 58 -1.11 -15.35 -10.96
N ARG A 59 -0.83 -15.43 -9.65
CA ARG A 59 -0.99 -14.29 -8.72
C ARG A 59 -0.13 -13.07 -9.08
N ASN A 60 0.98 -13.28 -9.78
CA ASN A 60 1.91 -12.20 -10.19
C ASN A 60 1.63 -11.70 -11.63
N VAL A 61 0.54 -12.14 -12.27
CA VAL A 61 0.19 -11.67 -13.61
C VAL A 61 -0.50 -10.31 -13.52
N ILE A 62 0.21 -9.26 -13.94
CA ILE A 62 -0.28 -7.88 -13.96
C ILE A 62 -1.14 -7.68 -15.20
N THR A 63 -2.32 -7.08 -15.04
CA THR A 63 -3.27 -6.78 -16.14
C THR A 63 -3.19 -5.34 -16.61
N ARG A 64 -2.52 -4.44 -15.84
CA ARG A 64 -2.36 -3.03 -16.20
C ARG A 64 -1.02 -2.49 -15.69
N ALA A 65 -0.19 -1.94 -16.61
CA ALA A 65 1.10 -1.35 -16.28
C ALA A 65 1.36 -0.11 -17.12
N ILE A 66 2.09 0.87 -16.57
CA ILE A 66 2.49 2.08 -17.30
C ILE A 66 3.38 1.68 -18.48
N GLY A 67 3.03 2.15 -19.69
CA GLY A 67 3.76 1.88 -20.92
C GLY A 67 3.36 0.59 -21.65
N SER A 68 2.41 -0.19 -21.14
CA SER A 68 1.87 -1.37 -21.83
C SER A 68 0.90 -1.01 -22.98
N GLU A 69 0.19 0.10 -22.83
CA GLU A 69 -0.80 0.60 -23.78
C GLU A 69 -0.64 2.10 -24.01
N SER A 70 -1.16 2.62 -25.14
CA SER A 70 -1.13 4.06 -25.46
C SER A 70 -2.01 4.88 -24.51
N ASP A 71 -3.13 4.31 -24.10
CA ASP A 71 -4.11 4.95 -23.22
C ASP A 71 -4.32 4.07 -21.98
N ILE A 72 -3.78 4.52 -20.84
CA ILE A 72 -3.89 3.80 -19.59
C ILE A 72 -4.92 4.45 -18.67
N VAL A 73 -5.78 3.63 -18.08
CA VAL A 73 -6.74 4.08 -17.06
C VAL A 73 -6.06 4.05 -15.71
N ILE A 74 -6.01 5.21 -15.05
CA ILE A 74 -5.49 5.38 -13.70
C ILE A 74 -6.67 5.31 -12.73
N ASP A 75 -6.58 4.44 -11.74
CA ASP A 75 -7.55 4.43 -10.65
C ASP A 75 -7.22 5.56 -9.67
N ILE A 76 -8.22 6.38 -9.34
CA ILE A 76 -8.09 7.50 -8.40
C ILE A 76 -8.94 7.22 -7.17
N PHE A 77 -8.33 7.34 -6.00
CA PHE A 77 -9.00 7.20 -4.72
C PHE A 77 -8.87 8.51 -3.95
N GLU A 78 -9.96 8.91 -3.30
CA GLU A 78 -10.01 10.05 -2.39
C GLU A 78 -10.37 9.53 -1.00
N ILE A 79 -9.60 9.90 0.00
CA ILE A 79 -9.82 9.48 1.38
C ILE A 79 -9.67 10.65 2.34
N GLU A 80 -10.59 10.76 3.28
CA GLU A 80 -10.47 11.66 4.42
C GLU A 80 -9.46 11.09 5.42
N LEU A 81 -8.53 11.94 5.87
CA LEU A 81 -7.51 11.59 6.85
C LEU A 81 -7.96 12.03 8.24
N LYS A 82 -7.79 11.16 9.22
CA LYS A 82 -7.99 11.45 10.64
C LYS A 82 -6.66 11.69 11.33
N ASP A 83 -6.73 12.27 12.52
CA ASP A 83 -5.55 12.42 13.34
C ASP A 83 -4.93 11.04 13.65
N ASN A 84 -3.61 10.95 13.57
CA ASN A 84 -2.79 9.74 13.69
C ASN A 84 -2.90 8.72 12.51
N ASP A 85 -3.66 9.02 11.47
CA ASP A 85 -3.61 8.19 10.26
C ASP A 85 -2.22 8.29 9.62
N LYS A 86 -1.79 7.18 9.02
CA LYS A 86 -0.56 7.09 8.24
C LYS A 86 -0.86 6.43 6.91
N LEU A 87 -0.21 6.90 5.85
CA LEU A 87 -0.24 6.22 4.56
C LEU A 87 1.04 5.40 4.40
N LEU A 88 0.88 4.12 4.09
CA LEU A 88 1.98 3.24 3.71
C LEU A 88 1.83 2.89 2.23
N LEU A 89 2.83 3.24 1.43
CA LEU A 89 2.93 2.86 0.02
C LEU A 89 4.03 1.82 -0.11
N CYS A 90 3.77 0.75 -0.84
CA CYS A 90 4.77 -0.30 -1.02
C CYS A 90 4.64 -1.03 -2.36
N SER A 91 5.75 -1.66 -2.78
CA SER A 91 5.74 -2.64 -3.86
C SER A 91 5.21 -3.99 -3.37
N ASP A 92 4.90 -4.87 -4.32
CA ASP A 92 4.47 -6.25 -4.07
C ASP A 92 5.54 -7.08 -3.35
N GLY A 93 6.83 -6.76 -3.52
CA GLY A 93 7.93 -7.38 -2.78
C GLY A 93 7.77 -7.29 -1.26
N LEU A 94 7.06 -6.28 -0.73
CA LEU A 94 6.68 -6.23 0.68
C LEU A 94 5.50 -7.16 0.97
N THR A 95 4.40 -7.00 0.25
CA THR A 95 3.11 -7.65 0.55
C THR A 95 3.06 -9.14 0.21
N ASN A 96 4.01 -9.61 -0.59
CA ASN A 96 4.22 -11.03 -0.85
C ASN A 96 4.87 -11.76 0.34
N HIS A 97 5.54 -11.03 1.24
CA HIS A 97 6.36 -11.60 2.32
C HIS A 97 5.90 -11.26 3.73
N ILE A 98 5.09 -10.21 3.92
CA ILE A 98 4.54 -9.84 5.22
C ILE A 98 3.03 -9.69 5.14
N THR A 99 2.38 -9.85 6.29
CA THR A 99 0.92 -9.74 6.39
C THR A 99 0.48 -8.33 6.75
N ASP A 100 -0.80 -8.02 6.51
CA ASP A 100 -1.41 -6.77 6.95
C ASP A 100 -1.29 -6.59 8.48
N ASN A 101 -1.37 -7.69 9.25
CA ASN A 101 -1.20 -7.65 10.70
C ASN A 101 0.24 -7.27 11.12
N ASP A 102 1.25 -7.74 10.37
CA ASP A 102 2.64 -7.35 10.62
C ASP A 102 2.81 -5.85 10.36
N MET A 103 2.30 -5.36 9.22
CA MET A 103 2.33 -3.94 8.89
C MET A 103 1.65 -3.10 9.97
N LEU A 104 0.43 -3.49 10.38
CA LEU A 104 -0.29 -2.81 11.46
C LEU A 104 0.52 -2.77 12.76
N TYR A 105 1.08 -3.91 13.18
CA TYR A 105 1.87 -3.99 14.42
C TYR A 105 3.08 -3.05 14.40
N TYR A 106 3.89 -3.10 13.33
CA TYR A 106 5.11 -2.31 13.26
C TYR A 106 4.80 -0.81 13.12
N VAL A 107 3.83 -0.43 12.28
CA VAL A 107 3.47 0.97 12.07
C VAL A 107 2.83 1.58 13.32
N SER A 108 1.93 0.86 14.00
CA SER A 108 1.30 1.34 15.23
C SER A 108 2.33 1.53 16.36
N LYS A 109 3.31 0.63 16.46
CA LYS A 109 4.28 0.63 17.56
C LYS A 109 5.44 1.61 17.34
N PHE A 110 5.92 1.76 16.11
CA PHE A 110 7.16 2.47 15.80
C PHE A 110 6.95 3.67 14.85
N GLY A 111 5.72 3.86 14.34
CA GLY A 111 5.42 4.93 13.39
C GLY A 111 6.28 4.86 12.13
N ILE A 112 6.72 6.01 11.63
CA ILE A 112 7.55 6.12 10.43
C ILE A 112 8.94 5.45 10.57
N ASN A 113 9.39 5.19 11.79
CA ASN A 113 10.71 4.59 12.05
C ASN A 113 10.74 3.08 11.81
N CYS A 114 9.61 2.45 11.43
CA CYS A 114 9.57 1.00 11.20
C CYS A 114 9.93 0.58 9.77
N VAL A 115 10.26 1.49 8.86
CA VAL A 115 10.52 1.16 7.43
C VAL A 115 11.59 0.08 7.29
N ASP A 116 12.74 0.27 7.93
CA ASP A 116 13.84 -0.73 7.88
C ASP A 116 13.42 -2.07 8.52
N MET A 117 12.59 -2.04 9.56
CA MET A 117 12.08 -3.25 10.21
C MET A 117 11.17 -4.06 9.29
N LEU A 118 10.28 -3.38 8.54
CA LEU A 118 9.39 -4.02 7.57
C LEU A 118 10.18 -4.63 6.41
N ILE A 119 11.19 -3.91 5.88
CA ILE A 119 12.06 -4.41 4.81
C ILE A 119 12.85 -5.63 5.30
N ASN A 120 13.44 -5.56 6.49
CA ASN A 120 14.20 -6.68 7.07
C ASN A 120 13.30 -7.91 7.28
N LEU A 121 12.11 -7.74 7.84
CA LEU A 121 11.16 -8.83 8.03
C LEU A 121 10.76 -9.48 6.69
N ALA A 122 10.52 -8.68 5.65
CA ALA A 122 10.20 -9.21 4.33
C ALA A 122 11.37 -9.99 3.73
N ASN A 123 12.60 -9.52 3.91
CA ASN A 123 13.82 -10.23 3.49
C ASN A 123 14.01 -11.55 4.26
N GLU A 124 13.78 -11.57 5.57
CA GLU A 124 13.84 -12.78 6.42
C GLU A 124 12.78 -13.81 6.00
N ASN A 125 11.62 -13.35 5.54
CA ASN A 125 10.53 -14.21 5.05
C ASN A 125 10.71 -14.66 3.58
N GLY A 126 11.87 -14.40 2.96
CA GLY A 126 12.21 -14.91 1.63
C GLY A 126 12.83 -13.90 0.69
N GLY A 127 12.39 -12.63 0.70
CA GLY A 127 13.02 -11.53 -0.05
C GLY A 127 13.23 -11.79 -1.54
N THR A 128 12.22 -12.32 -2.22
CA THR A 128 12.35 -12.80 -3.63
C THR A 128 12.26 -11.70 -4.67
N ASP A 129 11.94 -10.46 -4.26
CA ASP A 129 11.78 -9.32 -5.16
C ASP A 129 12.30 -8.02 -4.53
N ASN A 130 12.33 -6.94 -5.31
CA ASN A 130 12.68 -5.61 -4.84
C ASN A 130 11.62 -5.07 -3.87
N ILE A 131 12.04 -4.61 -2.70
CA ILE A 131 11.15 -4.12 -1.66
C ILE A 131 11.29 -2.60 -1.57
N THR A 132 10.18 -1.91 -1.79
CA THR A 132 10.09 -0.46 -1.61
C THR A 132 8.98 -0.16 -0.61
N VAL A 133 9.28 0.71 0.36
CA VAL A 133 8.32 1.15 1.39
C VAL A 133 8.45 2.66 1.61
N ILE A 134 7.31 3.35 1.61
CA ILE A 134 7.21 4.75 2.00
C ILE A 134 6.12 4.86 3.06
N ILE A 135 6.41 5.50 4.18
CA ILE A 135 5.40 5.81 5.21
C ILE A 135 5.29 7.32 5.34
N ILE A 136 4.07 7.83 5.23
CA ILE A 136 3.73 9.24 5.39
C ILE A 136 2.94 9.36 6.70
N ASP A 137 3.47 10.15 7.65
CA ASP A 137 2.75 10.56 8.84
C ASP A 137 1.89 11.79 8.47
N THR A 138 0.59 11.65 8.60
CA THR A 138 -0.35 12.72 8.24
C THR A 138 -0.62 13.67 9.41
N ALA A 139 -0.07 13.40 10.60
CA ALA A 139 -0.18 14.30 11.74
C ALA A 139 0.46 15.65 11.42
N ASP A 140 -0.27 16.72 11.69
CA ASP A 140 0.26 18.06 11.56
C ASP A 140 1.30 18.31 12.69
N ARG A 141 2.58 18.15 12.35
CA ARG A 141 3.69 18.39 13.29
C ARG A 141 4.12 19.84 13.34
N GLY A 142 3.22 20.79 13.07
CA GLY A 142 3.58 22.21 13.12
C GLY A 142 4.88 22.54 12.37
N GLU A 143 5.02 23.68 11.79
CA GLU A 143 6.24 24.08 11.06
C GLU A 143 7.49 23.70 11.85
N ILE A 144 8.34 22.84 11.26
CA ILE A 144 9.71 22.67 11.74
C ILE A 144 10.37 24.04 11.49
N ASN A 145 10.47 24.84 12.53
CA ASN A 145 11.28 26.06 12.50
C ASN A 145 12.74 25.62 12.30
N ASP A 146 13.18 25.60 11.05
CA ASP A 146 14.60 25.56 10.70
C ASP A 146 15.26 26.79 11.31
N ARG A 147 16.02 26.56 12.38
CA ARG A 147 16.99 27.51 12.91
C ARG A 147 18.39 27.09 12.47
#